data_76a33b9c65e8f1359ee5934fcf813346
#
_entry.id   76a33b9c65e8f1359ee5934fcf813346
#
_cell.length_a   1.000
_cell.length_b   1.000
_cell.length_c   1.000
_cell.angle_alpha   90.00
_cell.angle_beta   90.00
_cell.angle_gamma   90.00
#
_symmetry.space_group_name_H-M   'P 1'
#
loop_
_entity.id
_entity.type
_entity.pdbx_description
1 polymer ?
#
loop_
_entity_poly.entity_id
_entity_poly.type
_entity_poly.pdbx_seq_one_letter_code
_entity_poly.pdbx_strand_id
1 'polypeptide(L)'
;DLYYFPNEMVVLIDELKPSHTALGKIDLNQGRIVPIAKHKNVWGIVARNKEQMFGLDLLMNDKLALVTLVGKAGTGKTLLAIAAGLQKVIEEKAYSKLLVSRPIYALGKDIGYLPGDIEEKLNPWMKPIYDNVEYLMGINPNERDKKRGHHELIDMGFLEIEPLTYI
;
A
#
# COMPACT_ATOMS: atom_id res chain seq x y z
N ASP A 1 31.18 11.24 12.01
CA ASP A 1 29.82 11.39 12.58
C ASP A 1 28.84 10.73 11.63
N LEU A 2 28.08 9.75 12.10
CA LEU A 2 27.01 9.12 11.34
C LEU A 2 25.76 10.01 11.49
N TYR A 3 25.29 10.57 10.39
CA TYR A 3 24.03 11.31 10.35
C TYR A 3 22.90 10.36 10.00
N TYR A 4 21.91 10.26 10.87
CA TYR A 4 20.72 9.45 10.65
C TYR A 4 19.49 10.33 10.36
N PHE A 5 18.57 9.80 9.56
CA PHE A 5 17.30 10.45 9.29
C PHE A 5 16.16 9.84 10.14
N PRO A 6 15.11 10.61 10.44
CA PRO A 6 13.93 10.06 11.11
C PRO A 6 13.34 8.92 10.30
N ASN A 7 12.97 7.82 10.96
CA ASN A 7 12.42 6.62 10.34
C ASN A 7 13.36 5.91 9.33
N GLU A 8 14.64 6.24 9.33
CA GLU A 8 15.62 5.49 8.54
C GLU A 8 15.63 4.02 8.97
N MET A 9 15.49 3.11 8.00
CA MET A 9 15.42 1.69 8.26
C MET A 9 16.80 1.07 8.28
N VAL A 10 17.04 0.22 9.26
CA VAL A 10 18.35 -0.40 9.49
C VAL A 10 18.22 -1.92 9.63
N VAL A 11 19.25 -2.62 9.18
CA VAL A 11 19.45 -4.05 9.43
C VAL A 11 20.65 -4.19 10.37
N LEU A 12 20.39 -4.65 11.58
CA LEU A 12 21.44 -4.98 12.53
C LEU A 12 21.94 -6.40 12.22
N ILE A 13 23.24 -6.57 12.14
CA ILE A 13 23.89 -7.84 11.84
C ILE A 13 24.82 -8.18 12.99
N ASP A 14 24.69 -9.39 13.52
CA ASP A 14 25.60 -9.91 14.57
C ASP A 14 26.99 -10.16 13.95
N GLU A 15 28.01 -9.55 14.53
CA GLU A 15 29.40 -9.67 14.05
C GLU A 15 29.93 -11.12 14.12
N LEU A 16 29.54 -11.83 15.16
CA LEU A 16 30.02 -13.21 15.41
C LEU A 16 29.21 -14.25 14.61
N LYS A 17 27.95 -13.90 14.32
CA LYS A 17 27.02 -14.78 13.61
C LYS A 17 26.20 -14.00 12.58
N PRO A 18 26.74 -13.69 11.39
CA PRO A 18 26.11 -12.83 10.39
C PRO A 18 24.74 -13.29 9.89
N SER A 19 24.36 -14.57 10.15
CA SER A 19 23.01 -15.07 9.90
C SER A 19 21.97 -14.54 10.90
N HIS A 20 22.40 -14.02 12.05
CA HIS A 20 21.52 -13.38 13.01
C HIS A 20 21.38 -11.90 12.66
N THR A 21 20.17 -11.55 12.26
CA THR A 21 19.84 -10.17 11.90
C THR A 21 18.60 -9.70 12.61
N ALA A 22 18.52 -8.40 12.88
CA ALA A 22 17.33 -7.75 13.39
C ALA A 22 17.01 -6.51 12.54
N LEU A 23 15.73 -6.25 12.33
CA LEU A 23 15.25 -5.08 11.61
C LEU A 23 14.82 -4.00 12.59
N GLY A 24 15.28 -2.78 12.35
CA GLY A 24 14.97 -1.63 13.19
C GLY A 24 14.77 -0.37 12.36
N LYS A 25 14.37 0.69 13.04
CA LYS A 25 14.32 2.05 12.50
C LYS A 25 14.90 3.03 13.49
N ILE A 26 15.39 4.15 12.97
CA ILE A 26 15.93 5.23 13.77
C ILE A 26 14.78 6.06 14.36
N ASP A 27 14.73 6.12 15.69
CA ASP A 27 13.89 7.05 16.43
C ASP A 27 14.77 8.19 16.96
N LEU A 28 14.75 9.33 16.28
CA LEU A 28 15.55 10.49 16.68
C LEU A 28 15.05 11.12 17.99
N ASN A 29 13.75 10.99 18.32
CA ASN A 29 13.23 11.53 19.58
C ASN A 29 13.78 10.78 20.79
N GLN A 30 14.00 9.47 20.63
CA GLN A 30 14.57 8.60 21.65
C GLN A 30 16.10 8.46 21.51
N GLY A 31 16.70 8.95 20.42
CA GLY A 31 18.13 8.82 20.14
C GLY A 31 18.59 7.37 20.01
N ARG A 32 17.72 6.46 19.53
CA ARG A 32 18.02 5.02 19.47
C ARG A 32 17.38 4.32 18.28
N ILE A 33 17.89 3.13 17.99
CA ILE A 33 17.25 2.20 17.08
C ILE A 33 16.11 1.49 17.83
N VAL A 34 14.92 1.52 17.27
CA VAL A 34 13.76 0.78 17.78
C VAL A 34 13.39 -0.34 16.81
N PRO A 35 12.89 -1.48 17.29
CA PRO A 35 12.41 -2.53 16.41
C PRO A 35 11.28 -2.04 15.51
N ILE A 36 11.22 -2.52 14.26
CA ILE A 36 10.04 -2.31 13.43
C ILE A 36 8.86 -3.13 13.94
N ALA A 37 7.65 -2.64 13.71
CA ALA A 37 6.45 -3.41 14.01
C ALA A 37 6.37 -4.65 13.12
N LYS A 38 6.15 -5.81 13.73
CA LYS A 38 5.95 -7.07 13.00
C LYS A 38 4.48 -7.22 12.62
N HIS A 39 4.13 -6.64 11.48
CA HIS A 39 2.80 -6.86 10.91
C HIS A 39 2.75 -8.27 10.32
N LYS A 40 2.16 -9.21 11.06
CA LYS A 40 2.05 -10.62 10.63
C LYS A 40 1.16 -10.77 9.40
N ASN A 41 0.15 -9.93 9.31
CA ASN A 41 -0.84 -9.94 8.25
C ASN A 41 -1.43 -8.53 8.14
N VAL A 42 -1.42 -7.94 6.94
CA VAL A 42 -2.09 -6.67 6.63
C VAL A 42 -3.04 -6.95 5.49
N TRP A 43 -4.34 -7.02 5.76
CA TRP A 43 -5.38 -7.35 4.78
C TRP A 43 -5.08 -8.62 3.97
N GLY A 44 -4.63 -9.70 4.61
CA GLY A 44 -4.23 -10.94 3.94
C GLY A 44 -2.80 -10.96 3.39
N ILE A 45 -2.10 -9.82 3.39
CA ILE A 45 -0.72 -9.74 2.91
C ILE A 45 0.27 -10.03 4.03
N VAL A 46 1.22 -10.90 3.72
CA VAL A 46 2.42 -11.16 4.53
C VAL A 46 3.64 -10.68 3.74
N ALA A 47 4.47 -9.85 4.36
CA ALA A 47 5.70 -9.38 3.74
C ALA A 47 6.64 -10.55 3.41
N ARG A 48 7.19 -10.57 2.20
CA ARG A 48 8.06 -11.64 1.69
C ARG A 48 9.55 -11.33 1.83
N ASN A 49 9.90 -10.07 2.07
CA ASN A 49 11.26 -9.59 2.23
C ASN A 49 11.31 -8.39 3.17
N LYS A 50 12.52 -7.97 3.53
CA LYS A 50 12.75 -6.87 4.47
C LYS A 50 12.23 -5.52 3.97
N GLU A 51 12.33 -5.26 2.67
CA GLU A 51 11.87 -4.02 2.04
C GLU A 51 10.33 -3.89 2.16
N GLN A 52 9.62 -4.98 1.95
CA GLN A 52 8.17 -5.03 2.16
C GLN A 52 7.80 -4.91 3.64
N MET A 53 8.60 -5.48 4.56
CA MET A 53 8.40 -5.30 6.01
C MET A 53 8.57 -3.84 6.40
N PHE A 54 9.60 -3.16 5.88
CA PHE A 54 9.82 -1.74 6.08
C PHE A 54 8.68 -0.90 5.50
N GLY A 55 8.24 -1.21 4.27
CA GLY A 55 7.11 -0.53 3.63
C GLY A 55 5.83 -0.65 4.45
N LEU A 56 5.50 -1.82 4.96
CA LEU A 56 4.32 -2.01 5.81
C LEU A 56 4.45 -1.31 7.16
N ASP A 57 5.63 -1.32 7.79
CA ASP A 57 5.84 -0.57 9.05
C ASP A 57 5.57 0.93 8.86
N LEU A 58 6.00 1.51 7.73
CA LEU A 58 5.75 2.91 7.42
C LEU A 58 4.28 3.17 7.07
N LEU A 59 3.68 2.36 6.20
CA LEU A 59 2.28 2.52 5.76
C LEU A 59 1.28 2.36 6.91
N MET A 60 1.59 1.51 7.89
CA MET A 60 0.74 1.29 9.06
C MET A 60 0.95 2.30 10.19
N ASN A 61 1.90 3.23 10.04
CA ASN A 61 2.20 4.24 11.05
C ASN A 61 1.38 5.52 10.83
N ASP A 62 0.34 5.74 11.62
CA ASP A 62 -0.55 6.91 11.53
C ASP A 62 0.13 8.26 11.79
N LYS A 63 1.35 8.26 12.33
CA LYS A 63 2.12 9.49 12.54
C LYS A 63 2.79 10.00 11.26
N LEU A 64 2.83 9.19 10.22
CA LEU A 64 3.44 9.53 8.93
C LEU A 64 2.35 9.99 7.96
N ALA A 65 2.32 11.29 7.66
CA ALA A 65 1.35 11.87 6.74
C ALA A 65 1.64 11.52 5.27
N LEU A 66 2.88 11.18 4.92
CA LEU A 66 3.28 10.83 3.55
C LEU A 66 4.27 9.67 3.57
N VAL A 67 3.98 8.64 2.77
CA VAL A 67 4.88 7.51 2.52
C VAL A 67 5.06 7.34 1.02
N THR A 68 6.32 7.32 0.56
CA THR A 68 6.66 7.11 -0.86
C THR A 68 7.28 5.74 -1.05
N LEU A 69 6.70 4.92 -1.94
CA LEU A 69 7.22 3.60 -2.30
C LEU A 69 7.88 3.64 -3.68
N VAL A 70 9.19 3.52 -3.72
CA VAL A 70 9.99 3.54 -4.96
C VAL A 70 10.61 2.16 -5.19
N GLY A 71 10.61 1.69 -6.44
CA GLY A 71 11.20 0.40 -6.80
C GLY A 71 10.74 -0.10 -8.17
N LYS A 72 11.33 -1.20 -8.64
CA LYS A 72 11.02 -1.82 -9.93
C LYS A 72 9.55 -2.26 -10.02
N ALA A 73 9.04 -2.42 -11.25
CA ALA A 73 7.72 -3.00 -11.47
C ALA A 73 7.64 -4.42 -10.87
N GLY A 74 6.45 -4.83 -10.42
CA GLY A 74 6.24 -6.17 -9.85
C GLY A 74 6.75 -6.39 -8.42
N THR A 75 7.28 -5.37 -7.73
CA THR A 75 7.76 -5.51 -6.34
C THR A 75 6.66 -5.40 -5.27
N GLY A 76 5.41 -5.25 -5.68
CA GLY A 76 4.25 -5.26 -4.79
C GLY A 76 3.87 -3.89 -4.18
N LYS A 77 4.48 -2.77 -4.63
CA LYS A 77 4.24 -1.43 -4.06
C LYS A 77 2.76 -1.06 -3.98
N THR A 78 2.05 -1.13 -5.10
CA THR A 78 0.62 -0.81 -5.18
C THR A 78 -0.21 -1.76 -4.31
N LEU A 79 0.11 -3.05 -4.35
CA LEU A 79 -0.57 -4.06 -3.55
C LEU A 79 -0.43 -3.79 -2.04
N LEU A 80 0.78 -3.46 -1.57
CA LEU A 80 1.03 -3.13 -0.17
C LEU A 80 0.30 -1.86 0.25
N ALA A 81 0.30 -0.82 -0.61
CA ALA A 81 -0.36 0.44 -0.31
C ALA A 81 -1.89 0.26 -0.20
N ILE A 82 -2.51 -0.47 -1.13
CA ILE A 82 -3.95 -0.75 -1.10
C ILE A 82 -4.30 -1.64 0.10
N ALA A 83 -3.51 -2.68 0.38
CA ALA A 83 -3.72 -3.56 1.53
C ALA A 83 -3.69 -2.78 2.85
N ALA A 84 -2.70 -1.89 3.03
CA ALA A 84 -2.61 -1.03 4.21
C ALA A 84 -3.81 -0.07 4.31
N GLY A 85 -4.24 0.52 3.19
CA GLY A 85 -5.41 1.39 3.14
C GLY A 85 -6.70 0.66 3.54
N LEU A 86 -6.96 -0.51 2.96
CA LEU A 86 -8.13 -1.33 3.29
C LEU A 86 -8.11 -1.78 4.75
N GLN A 87 -6.96 -2.20 5.28
CA GLN A 87 -6.77 -2.55 6.69
C GLN A 87 -7.19 -1.39 7.60
N LYS A 88 -6.72 -0.17 7.30
CA LYS A 88 -6.99 1.02 8.10
C LYS A 88 -8.43 1.51 8.01
N VAL A 89 -9.07 1.36 6.86
CA VAL A 89 -10.47 1.80 6.66
C VAL A 89 -11.46 0.79 7.22
N ILE A 90 -11.29 -0.49 6.93
CA ILE A 90 -12.32 -1.50 7.19
C ILE A 90 -12.11 -2.21 8.52
N GLU A 91 -10.89 -2.63 8.82
CA GLU A 91 -10.59 -3.38 10.05
C GLU A 91 -10.32 -2.44 11.23
N GLU A 92 -9.43 -1.46 11.06
CA GLU A 92 -9.04 -0.55 12.14
C GLU A 92 -9.99 0.64 12.30
N LYS A 93 -10.77 0.97 11.26
CA LYS A 93 -11.69 2.12 11.21
C LYS A 93 -11.00 3.45 11.56
N ALA A 94 -9.71 3.54 11.26
CA ALA A 94 -8.89 4.73 11.50
C ALA A 94 -9.24 5.85 10.50
N TYR A 95 -9.72 5.49 9.33
CA TYR A 95 -10.15 6.41 8.27
C TYR A 95 -11.52 5.99 7.73
N SER A 96 -12.26 6.95 7.21
CA SER A 96 -13.60 6.71 6.67
C SER A 96 -13.58 6.09 5.27
N LYS A 97 -12.57 6.41 4.47
CA LYS A 97 -12.50 6.03 3.05
C LYS A 97 -11.06 5.89 2.58
N LEU A 98 -10.83 4.95 1.68
CA LEU A 98 -9.61 4.83 0.88
C LEU A 98 -9.86 5.44 -0.50
N LEU A 99 -9.16 6.52 -0.82
CA LEU A 99 -9.13 7.09 -2.16
C LEU A 99 -7.89 6.59 -2.90
N VAL A 100 -8.11 5.94 -4.04
CA VAL A 100 -7.03 5.45 -4.90
C VAL A 100 -7.05 6.23 -6.21
N SER A 101 -5.95 6.90 -6.51
CA SER A 101 -5.82 7.68 -7.72
C SER A 101 -4.63 7.26 -8.56
N ARG A 102 -4.78 7.39 -9.89
CA ARG A 102 -3.71 7.13 -10.84
C ARG A 102 -3.68 8.22 -11.91
N PRO A 103 -2.49 8.76 -12.24
CA PRO A 103 -2.37 9.66 -13.38
C PRO A 103 -2.65 8.91 -14.67
N ILE A 104 -3.44 9.53 -15.55
CA ILE A 104 -3.72 9.04 -16.89
C ILE A 104 -2.77 9.76 -17.83
N TYR A 105 -1.88 9.04 -18.46
CA TYR A 105 -1.05 9.56 -19.55
C TYR A 105 -1.63 9.04 -20.86
N ALA A 106 -2.20 9.92 -21.64
CA ALA A 106 -2.59 9.64 -23.03
C ALA A 106 -1.30 9.41 -23.84
N LEU A 107 -0.93 8.13 -24.03
CA LEU A 107 0.17 7.76 -24.92
C LEU A 107 -0.25 7.98 -26.37
N GLY A 108 -0.17 9.20 -26.86
CA GLY A 108 -0.12 9.54 -28.28
C GLY A 108 -1.43 9.61 -29.06
N LYS A 109 -2.62 9.41 -28.47
CA LYS A 109 -3.93 9.73 -29.08
C LYS A 109 -4.88 10.21 -28.01
N ASP A 110 -5.62 11.27 -28.32
CA ASP A 110 -6.63 11.83 -27.44
C ASP A 110 -7.61 10.76 -26.95
N ILE A 111 -7.90 10.76 -25.64
CA ILE A 111 -8.92 9.92 -25.01
C ILE A 111 -10.28 10.07 -25.73
N GLY A 112 -10.51 11.19 -26.43
CA GLY A 112 -11.71 11.46 -27.23
C GLY A 112 -12.00 10.46 -28.36
N TYR A 113 -10.99 9.72 -28.84
CA TYR A 113 -11.16 8.71 -29.90
C TYR A 113 -11.61 7.33 -29.42
N LEU A 114 -11.67 7.08 -28.12
CA LEU A 114 -12.19 5.82 -27.59
C LEU A 114 -13.74 5.89 -27.57
N PRO A 115 -14.44 4.83 -28.05
CA PRO A 115 -15.89 4.76 -27.94
C PRO A 115 -16.31 4.55 -26.47
N GLY A 116 -17.47 5.08 -26.09
CA GLY A 116 -18.04 4.95 -24.76
C GLY A 116 -18.06 6.26 -23.96
N ASP A 117 -18.61 6.21 -22.77
CA ASP A 117 -18.59 7.31 -21.80
C ASP A 117 -17.21 7.49 -21.16
N ILE A 118 -17.08 8.46 -20.27
CA ILE A 118 -15.79 8.77 -19.62
C ILE A 118 -15.32 7.59 -18.77
N GLU A 119 -16.21 6.93 -18.07
CA GLU A 119 -15.87 5.78 -17.20
C GLU A 119 -15.39 4.59 -18.02
N GLU A 120 -16.07 4.26 -19.12
CA GLU A 120 -15.66 3.19 -20.04
C GLU A 120 -14.30 3.48 -20.67
N LYS A 121 -14.03 4.74 -21.01
CA LYS A 121 -12.75 5.16 -21.57
C LYS A 121 -11.60 5.08 -20.55
N LEU A 122 -11.88 5.32 -19.27
CA LEU A 122 -10.90 5.31 -18.19
C LEU A 122 -10.61 3.90 -17.65
N ASN A 123 -11.53 2.96 -17.84
CA ASN A 123 -11.47 1.61 -17.29
C ASN A 123 -10.14 0.86 -17.60
N PRO A 124 -9.56 0.91 -18.82
CA PRO A 124 -8.29 0.23 -19.10
C PRO A 124 -7.12 0.70 -18.22
N TRP A 125 -7.09 1.98 -17.82
CA TRP A 125 -6.03 2.52 -16.95
C TRP A 125 -6.28 2.22 -15.48
N MET A 126 -7.54 2.09 -15.07
CA MET A 126 -7.92 1.79 -13.69
C MET A 126 -7.94 0.29 -13.39
N LYS A 127 -8.04 -0.56 -14.42
CA LYS A 127 -8.08 -2.01 -14.29
C LYS A 127 -7.00 -2.60 -13.36
N PRO A 128 -5.71 -2.19 -13.42
CA PRO A 128 -4.71 -2.73 -12.50
C PRO A 128 -5.00 -2.43 -11.03
N ILE A 129 -5.76 -1.38 -10.71
CA ILE A 129 -6.19 -1.08 -9.35
C ILE A 129 -7.31 -2.02 -8.95
N TYR A 130 -8.33 -2.19 -9.80
CA TYR A 130 -9.43 -3.13 -9.57
C TYR A 130 -8.92 -4.55 -9.37
N ASP A 131 -8.00 -5.02 -10.23
CA ASP A 131 -7.39 -6.35 -10.13
C ASP A 131 -6.66 -6.55 -8.78
N ASN A 132 -5.96 -5.51 -8.27
CA ASN A 132 -5.32 -5.57 -6.94
C ASN A 132 -6.35 -5.63 -5.81
N VAL A 133 -7.42 -4.84 -5.89
CA VAL A 133 -8.49 -4.86 -4.87
C VAL A 133 -9.19 -6.23 -4.86
N GLU A 134 -9.56 -6.76 -6.00
CA GLU A 134 -10.18 -8.09 -6.10
C GLU A 134 -9.28 -9.19 -5.55
N TYR A 135 -7.99 -9.15 -5.89
CA TYR A 135 -7.03 -10.09 -5.34
C TYR A 135 -7.00 -10.00 -3.80
N LEU A 136 -6.94 -8.79 -3.24
CA LEU A 136 -6.91 -8.56 -1.80
C LEU A 136 -8.20 -9.02 -1.11
N MET A 137 -9.36 -8.82 -1.73
CA MET A 137 -10.65 -9.35 -1.23
C MET A 137 -10.66 -10.88 -1.22
N GLY A 138 -10.08 -11.51 -2.21
CA GLY A 138 -9.99 -12.97 -2.32
C GLY A 138 -9.05 -13.63 -1.31
N ILE A 139 -8.01 -12.93 -0.86
CA ILE A 139 -7.02 -13.49 0.07
C ILE A 139 -7.28 -13.15 1.56
N ASN A 140 -8.06 -12.11 1.85
CA ASN A 140 -8.42 -11.78 3.23
C ASN A 140 -9.42 -12.83 3.78
N PRO A 141 -9.08 -13.57 4.85
CA PRO A 141 -9.97 -14.58 5.42
C PRO A 141 -11.33 -14.02 5.86
N ASN A 142 -11.36 -12.76 6.32
CA ASN A 142 -12.58 -12.09 6.79
C ASN A 142 -13.51 -11.69 5.65
N GLU A 143 -13.00 -11.51 4.43
CA GLU A 143 -13.75 -11.02 3.28
C GLU A 143 -14.05 -12.13 2.25
N ARG A 144 -13.16 -13.12 2.10
CA ARG A 144 -13.31 -14.22 1.14
C ARG A 144 -14.65 -14.96 1.27
N ASP A 145 -15.07 -15.22 2.50
CA ASP A 145 -16.32 -15.95 2.76
C ASP A 145 -17.56 -15.08 2.52
N LYS A 146 -17.42 -13.75 2.51
CA LYS A 146 -18.51 -12.81 2.21
C LYS A 146 -18.75 -12.63 0.71
N LYS A 147 -17.86 -13.17 -0.15
CA LYS A 147 -17.90 -13.02 -1.62
C LYS A 147 -18.01 -11.57 -2.09
N ARG A 148 -17.47 -10.64 -1.33
CA ARG A 148 -17.48 -9.21 -1.65
C ARG A 148 -16.48 -8.93 -2.77
N GLY A 149 -16.92 -8.11 -3.75
CA GLY A 149 -16.06 -7.58 -4.80
C GLY A 149 -15.71 -6.11 -4.55
N HIS A 150 -14.85 -5.54 -5.38
CA HIS A 150 -14.48 -4.13 -5.31
C HIS A 150 -15.69 -3.19 -5.43
N HIS A 151 -16.72 -3.56 -6.24
CA HIS A 151 -17.96 -2.80 -6.38
C HIS A 151 -18.68 -2.60 -5.06
N GLU A 152 -18.77 -3.63 -4.22
CA GLU A 152 -19.43 -3.52 -2.93
C GLU A 152 -18.70 -2.54 -1.99
N LEU A 153 -17.36 -2.49 -2.02
CA LEU A 153 -16.59 -1.52 -1.25
C LEU A 153 -16.84 -0.08 -1.72
N ILE A 154 -17.04 0.11 -3.02
CA ILE A 154 -17.38 1.40 -3.62
C ILE A 154 -18.80 1.81 -3.20
N ASP A 155 -19.78 0.91 -3.34
CA ASP A 155 -21.18 1.15 -2.95
C ASP A 155 -21.34 1.47 -1.47
N MET A 156 -20.53 0.84 -0.61
CA MET A 156 -20.48 1.10 0.82
C MET A 156 -19.73 2.41 1.18
N GLY A 157 -19.09 3.05 0.22
CA GLY A 157 -18.30 4.27 0.40
C GLY A 157 -16.94 4.09 1.09
N PHE A 158 -16.45 2.85 1.21
CA PHE A 158 -15.14 2.57 1.79
C PHE A 158 -13.99 2.73 0.79
N LEU A 159 -14.28 2.60 -0.49
CA LEU A 159 -13.29 2.72 -1.58
C LEU A 159 -13.80 3.69 -2.63
N GLU A 160 -12.92 4.56 -3.09
CA GLU A 160 -13.14 5.44 -4.23
C GLU A 160 -11.93 5.36 -5.16
N ILE A 161 -12.18 5.19 -6.45
CA ILE A 161 -11.11 5.03 -7.44
C ILE A 161 -11.34 6.08 -8.53
N GLU A 162 -10.44 7.06 -8.59
CA GLU A 162 -10.56 8.19 -9.50
C GLU A 162 -9.26 8.49 -10.25
N PRO A 163 -9.34 9.01 -11.47
CA PRO A 163 -8.17 9.57 -12.14
C PRO A 163 -7.65 10.80 -11.38
N LEU A 164 -6.32 10.97 -11.32
CA LEU A 164 -5.69 12.10 -10.63
C LEU A 164 -6.13 13.48 -11.18
N THR A 165 -6.64 13.54 -12.39
CA THR A 165 -7.14 14.77 -13.04
C THR A 165 -8.47 15.26 -12.48
N TYR A 166 -9.14 14.49 -11.63
CA TYR A 166 -10.45 14.79 -11.04
C TYR A 166 -10.43 15.01 -9.52
N ILE A 167 -9.22 15.03 -8.92
CA ILE A 167 -9.02 15.30 -7.50
C ILE A 167 -8.67 16.75 -7.25
#